data_3779dc2059df63a6cdd5c18e3322e8ff
#
_entry.id   3779dc2059df63a6cdd5c18e3322e8ff
#
_cell.length_a   1.000
_cell.length_b   1.000
_cell.length_c   1.000
_cell.angle_alpha   90.00
_cell.angle_beta   90.00
_cell.angle_gamma   90.00
#
_symmetry.space_group_name_H-M   'P 1'
#
loop_
_entity.id
_entity.type
_entity.pdbx_description
1 polymer ?
#
loop_
_entity_poly.entity_id
_entity_poly.type
_entity_poly.pdbx_seq_one_letter_code
_entity_poly.pdbx_strand_id
1 'polypeptide(L)'
;MKFGRQESLAWERSLRQPYVHIIFGARQTGKSTLLKALLPEASLMRDLSRPSLRAQYLSDPDLLVRECEAMPRSRKPHIVVVDEAQNVPAIFDAVQYLYDSDKRRWRFVLCGSSSRKLRITGANLLPGRSMIHHLFPLTLAERPAPEADGIIKPHKEWPFSKGRIQVEKPFPATGIEDRLLFGELPGIAIAPRKQRAQLLRTYSLVYLEEELRREALVKDWPAFARFLKLAALESGNMTNYTGIANEAGVSVPTVKTYYQLLEDLFMGFTVSAFSGSPRKSVLSTGRFCFFDLGVRNAAADLPLSMDMVRTVPGPLFEQWVTIELWKRLRYRKEGSLHYLRTKGGMEVDLIVALGSRLTPIEVKWTERPTSQDARHLHAFLDDHPDKASHGFIVCRCERPQAISSRVTAIPWWLM
;
A
#
# COMPACT_ATOMS: atom_id res chain seq x y z
N MET A 1 -17.56 10.18 -9.36
CA MET A 1 -16.24 9.55 -9.59
C MET A 1 -16.24 8.90 -10.94
N LYS A 2 -15.15 9.03 -11.75
CA LYS A 2 -15.10 8.44 -13.10
C LYS A 2 -14.84 6.93 -13.04
N PHE A 3 -14.06 6.47 -12.04
CA PHE A 3 -13.69 5.05 -11.86
C PHE A 3 -13.95 4.60 -10.43
N GLY A 4 -14.30 3.33 -10.26
CA GLY A 4 -14.59 2.70 -8.99
C GLY A 4 -13.31 2.36 -8.19
N ARG A 5 -13.45 2.27 -6.87
CA ARG A 5 -12.43 1.76 -5.96
C ARG A 5 -12.99 0.57 -5.19
N GLN A 6 -12.13 -0.41 -4.92
CA GLN A 6 -12.48 -1.63 -4.21
C GLN A 6 -13.15 -1.34 -2.86
N GLU A 7 -12.58 -0.40 -2.13
CA GLU A 7 -13.04 -0.03 -0.78
C GLU A 7 -14.30 0.88 -0.77
N SER A 8 -14.79 1.34 -1.91
CA SER A 8 -15.89 2.30 -1.97
C SER A 8 -17.12 1.84 -1.20
N LEU A 9 -17.58 0.60 -1.41
CA LEU A 9 -18.76 0.06 -0.74
C LEU A 9 -18.54 -0.18 0.76
N ALA A 10 -17.35 -0.66 1.14
CA ALA A 10 -17.01 -0.89 2.54
C ALA A 10 -16.92 0.44 3.30
N TRP A 11 -16.31 1.46 2.69
CA TRP A 11 -16.19 2.78 3.28
C TRP A 11 -17.51 3.53 3.33
N GLU A 12 -18.35 3.42 2.32
CA GLU A 12 -19.69 4.03 2.34
C GLU A 12 -20.49 3.61 3.59
N ARG A 13 -20.41 2.34 3.96
CA ARG A 13 -21.05 1.82 5.17
C ARG A 13 -20.31 2.23 6.45
N SER A 14 -18.97 2.11 6.44
CA SER A 14 -18.14 2.39 7.62
C SER A 14 -18.17 3.86 8.00
N LEU A 15 -18.04 4.80 7.05
CA LEU A 15 -18.00 6.24 7.30
C LEU A 15 -19.31 6.80 7.88
N ARG A 16 -20.38 6.04 7.84
CA ARG A 16 -21.67 6.39 8.50
C ARG A 16 -21.73 5.95 9.96
N GLN A 17 -20.78 5.13 10.43
CA GLN A 17 -20.73 4.69 11.83
C GLN A 17 -20.29 5.83 12.76
N PRO A 18 -20.71 5.82 14.04
CA PRO A 18 -20.43 6.89 15.01
C PRO A 18 -18.99 6.83 15.54
N TYR A 19 -18.02 6.96 14.64
CA TYR A 19 -16.59 7.03 14.93
C TYR A 19 -15.95 8.22 14.22
N VAL A 20 -14.76 8.60 14.67
CA VAL A 20 -13.85 9.44 13.89
C VAL A 20 -13.10 8.53 12.90
N HIS A 21 -13.27 8.77 11.62
CA HIS A 21 -12.60 7.99 10.58
C HIS A 21 -11.32 8.69 10.15
N ILE A 22 -10.20 7.96 10.20
CA ILE A 22 -8.90 8.47 9.78
C ILE A 22 -8.45 7.67 8.55
N ILE A 23 -8.22 8.36 7.45
CA ILE A 23 -7.87 7.75 6.17
C ILE A 23 -6.42 8.08 5.83
N PHE A 24 -5.58 7.06 5.81
CA PHE A 24 -4.17 7.15 5.44
C PHE A 24 -3.88 6.58 4.06
N GLY A 25 -2.78 7.00 3.49
CA GLY A 25 -2.23 6.45 2.24
C GLY A 25 -1.25 7.42 1.59
N ALA A 26 -0.35 6.92 0.78
CA ALA A 26 0.60 7.75 0.05
C ALA A 26 -0.10 8.83 -0.79
N ARG A 27 0.65 9.86 -1.17
CA ARG A 27 0.12 10.89 -2.08
C ARG A 27 -0.32 10.25 -3.40
N GLN A 28 -1.29 10.90 -4.06
CA GLN A 28 -1.84 10.50 -5.36
C GLN A 28 -2.50 9.10 -5.40
N THR A 29 -2.78 8.46 -4.26
CA THR A 29 -3.58 7.23 -4.20
C THR A 29 -5.08 7.50 -4.41
N GLY A 30 -5.50 8.77 -4.47
CA GLY A 30 -6.89 9.15 -4.76
C GLY A 30 -7.79 9.38 -3.55
N LYS A 31 -7.23 9.59 -2.34
CA LYS A 31 -7.99 9.81 -1.09
C LYS A 31 -9.04 10.91 -1.22
N SER A 32 -8.63 12.13 -1.54
CA SER A 32 -9.53 13.29 -1.66
C SER A 32 -10.60 13.09 -2.74
N THR A 33 -10.25 12.43 -3.86
CA THR A 33 -11.19 12.12 -4.93
C THR A 33 -12.25 11.12 -4.47
N LEU A 34 -11.82 10.08 -3.74
CA LEU A 34 -12.73 9.07 -3.20
C LEU A 34 -13.68 9.69 -2.16
N LEU A 35 -13.15 10.50 -1.23
CA LEU A 35 -13.97 11.16 -0.20
C LEU A 35 -15.03 12.09 -0.79
N LYS A 36 -14.66 12.92 -1.77
CA LYS A 36 -15.61 13.80 -2.47
C LYS A 36 -16.72 13.00 -3.17
N ALA A 37 -16.42 11.78 -3.61
CA ALA A 37 -17.41 10.92 -4.26
C ALA A 37 -18.31 10.20 -3.26
N LEU A 38 -17.79 9.76 -2.12
CA LEU A 38 -18.54 9.03 -1.09
C LEU A 38 -19.35 9.95 -0.17
N LEU A 39 -18.91 11.19 0.02
CA LEU A 39 -19.49 12.16 0.94
C LEU A 39 -19.85 13.48 0.24
N PRO A 40 -20.67 13.46 -0.83
CA PRO A 40 -21.07 14.68 -1.56
C PRO A 40 -21.89 15.64 -0.68
N GLU A 41 -22.56 15.11 0.36
CA GLU A 41 -23.42 15.83 1.33
C GLU A 41 -22.67 16.19 2.63
N ALA A 42 -21.33 16.23 2.61
CA ALA A 42 -20.56 16.66 3.77
C ALA A 42 -20.96 18.08 4.18
N SER A 43 -21.33 18.26 5.47
CA SER A 43 -21.77 19.55 6.02
C SER A 43 -20.63 20.57 6.04
N LEU A 44 -19.40 20.10 6.19
CA LEU A 44 -18.19 20.89 6.16
C LEU A 44 -17.06 20.11 5.51
N MET A 45 -16.36 20.72 4.55
CA MET A 45 -15.15 20.15 3.97
C MET A 45 -14.01 21.18 4.01
N ARG A 46 -12.90 20.83 4.66
CA ARG A 46 -11.71 21.66 4.80
C ARG A 46 -10.50 20.97 4.19
N ASP A 47 -9.88 21.64 3.24
CA ASP A 47 -8.67 21.18 2.56
C ASP A 47 -7.48 22.00 3.08
N LEU A 48 -6.72 21.42 4.03
CA LEU A 48 -5.58 22.05 4.66
C LEU A 48 -4.28 21.97 3.79
N SER A 49 -4.38 21.52 2.56
CA SER A 49 -3.33 21.73 1.56
C SER A 49 -3.28 23.19 1.13
N ARG A 50 -4.40 23.95 1.22
CA ARG A 50 -4.50 25.36 0.86
C ARG A 50 -3.78 26.23 1.91
N PRO A 51 -2.71 27.01 1.50
CA PRO A 51 -1.88 27.74 2.46
C PRO A 51 -2.66 28.73 3.33
N SER A 52 -3.59 29.49 2.75
CA SER A 52 -4.39 30.49 3.47
C SER A 52 -5.28 29.85 4.53
N LEU A 53 -5.96 28.75 4.19
CA LEU A 53 -6.82 28.03 5.12
C LEU A 53 -5.99 27.39 6.24
N ARG A 54 -4.89 26.74 5.89
CA ARG A 54 -3.96 26.17 6.86
C ARG A 54 -3.43 27.21 7.84
N ALA A 55 -3.05 28.41 7.37
CA ALA A 55 -2.58 29.49 8.23
C ALA A 55 -3.66 29.92 9.23
N GLN A 56 -4.92 30.01 8.83
CA GLN A 56 -6.05 30.34 9.73
C GLN A 56 -6.18 29.32 10.86
N TYR A 57 -6.17 28.02 10.53
CA TYR A 57 -6.30 26.97 11.55
C TYR A 57 -5.05 26.79 12.42
N LEU A 58 -3.86 27.17 11.93
CA LEU A 58 -2.65 27.20 12.75
C LEU A 58 -2.64 28.37 13.74
N SER A 59 -3.17 29.53 13.35
CA SER A 59 -3.26 30.71 14.21
C SER A 59 -4.42 30.64 15.20
N ASP A 60 -5.43 29.84 14.92
CA ASP A 60 -6.66 29.74 15.70
C ASP A 60 -7.09 28.26 15.85
N PRO A 61 -6.57 27.57 16.88
CA PRO A 61 -6.87 26.14 17.11
C PRO A 61 -8.37 25.85 17.33
N ASP A 62 -9.14 26.80 17.85
CA ASP A 62 -10.57 26.65 18.13
C ASP A 62 -11.47 26.97 16.93
N LEU A 63 -10.92 27.38 15.81
CA LEU A 63 -11.70 27.75 14.63
C LEU A 63 -12.63 26.62 14.17
N LEU A 64 -12.15 25.35 14.14
CA LEU A 64 -12.99 24.20 13.78
C LEU A 64 -14.15 24.00 14.76
N VAL A 65 -13.89 24.19 16.05
CA VAL A 65 -14.93 24.07 17.10
C VAL A 65 -16.03 25.08 16.84
N ARG A 66 -15.69 26.36 16.66
CA ARG A 66 -16.66 27.43 16.40
C ARG A 66 -17.45 27.22 15.11
N GLU A 67 -16.77 26.78 14.02
CA GLU A 67 -17.44 26.47 12.75
C GLU A 67 -18.45 25.32 12.91
N CYS A 68 -18.09 24.29 13.65
CA CYS A 68 -18.97 23.15 13.91
C CYS A 68 -20.15 23.57 14.83
N GLU A 69 -19.88 24.27 15.92
CA GLU A 69 -20.93 24.70 16.89
C GLU A 69 -21.94 25.66 16.29
N ALA A 70 -21.52 26.48 15.31
CA ALA A 70 -22.41 27.40 14.58
C ALA A 70 -23.41 26.66 13.66
N MET A 71 -23.19 25.37 13.38
CA MET A 71 -24.14 24.61 12.56
C MET A 71 -25.44 24.35 13.29
N PRO A 72 -26.60 24.45 12.62
CA PRO A 72 -27.90 24.20 13.23
C PRO A 72 -28.02 22.76 13.73
N ARG A 73 -28.79 22.52 14.78
CA ARG A 73 -29.10 21.14 15.20
C ARG A 73 -29.90 20.43 14.13
N SER A 74 -29.55 19.19 13.83
CA SER A 74 -30.18 18.35 12.80
C SER A 74 -30.52 16.98 13.37
N ARG A 75 -31.54 16.34 12.79
CA ARG A 75 -31.86 14.91 13.07
C ARG A 75 -30.81 13.96 12.51
N LYS A 76 -30.11 14.34 11.44
CA LYS A 76 -28.97 13.59 10.87
C LYS A 76 -27.66 14.17 11.39
N PRO A 77 -26.65 13.33 11.63
CA PRO A 77 -25.34 13.84 12.03
C PRO A 77 -24.72 14.72 10.95
N HIS A 78 -23.99 15.74 11.36
CA HIS A 78 -23.17 16.53 10.46
C HIS A 78 -21.90 15.76 10.10
N ILE A 79 -21.59 15.67 8.82
CA ILE A 79 -20.38 15.06 8.30
C ILE A 79 -19.34 16.17 8.08
N VAL A 80 -18.23 16.09 8.80
CA VAL A 80 -17.12 17.04 8.75
C VAL A 80 -15.89 16.33 8.18
N VAL A 81 -15.40 16.80 7.04
CA VAL A 81 -14.24 16.22 6.34
C VAL A 81 -13.08 17.20 6.42
N VAL A 82 -11.94 16.76 6.93
CA VAL A 82 -10.69 17.53 6.94
C VAL A 82 -9.62 16.76 6.16
N ASP A 83 -9.23 17.30 5.01
CA ASP A 83 -8.18 16.75 4.16
C ASP A 83 -6.82 17.35 4.54
N GLU A 84 -5.76 16.55 4.48
CA GLU A 84 -4.38 16.88 4.89
C GLU A 84 -4.32 17.35 6.36
N ALA A 85 -5.09 16.69 7.24
CA ALA A 85 -5.25 17.03 8.66
C ALA A 85 -3.91 17.07 9.44
N GLN A 86 -2.89 16.30 9.02
CA GLN A 86 -1.56 16.31 9.61
C GLN A 86 -0.85 17.66 9.49
N ASN A 87 -1.31 18.56 8.63
CA ASN A 87 -0.74 19.90 8.52
C ASN A 87 -1.12 20.85 9.67
N VAL A 88 -2.17 20.49 10.44
CA VAL A 88 -2.64 21.25 11.62
C VAL A 88 -2.98 20.26 12.75
N PRO A 89 -1.99 19.86 13.56
CA PRO A 89 -2.18 18.83 14.60
C PRO A 89 -3.31 19.14 15.60
N ALA A 90 -3.55 20.40 15.93
CA ALA A 90 -4.62 20.84 16.82
C ALA A 90 -6.05 20.44 16.34
N ILE A 91 -6.23 20.11 15.06
CA ILE A 91 -7.48 19.56 14.52
C ILE A 91 -7.90 18.28 15.24
N PHE A 92 -6.95 17.44 15.67
CA PHE A 92 -7.27 16.19 16.37
C PHE A 92 -7.85 16.46 17.75
N ASP A 93 -7.35 17.46 18.47
CA ASP A 93 -7.86 17.85 19.78
C ASP A 93 -9.26 18.48 19.65
N ALA A 94 -9.44 19.35 18.66
CA ALA A 94 -10.74 19.95 18.35
C ALA A 94 -11.79 18.89 17.99
N VAL A 95 -11.41 17.90 17.16
CA VAL A 95 -12.27 16.77 16.77
C VAL A 95 -12.59 15.90 17.98
N GLN A 96 -11.63 15.65 18.87
CA GLN A 96 -11.86 14.90 20.10
C GLN A 96 -12.88 15.60 20.99
N TYR A 97 -12.69 16.88 21.23
CA TYR A 97 -13.60 17.70 22.03
C TYR A 97 -15.03 17.64 21.49
N LEU A 98 -15.22 17.92 20.21
CA LEU A 98 -16.53 17.90 19.55
C LEU A 98 -17.17 16.50 19.58
N TYR A 99 -16.39 15.45 19.29
CA TYR A 99 -16.89 14.08 19.31
C TYR A 99 -17.31 13.63 20.70
N ASP A 100 -16.54 13.96 21.74
CA ASP A 100 -16.87 13.61 23.13
C ASP A 100 -18.06 14.42 23.66
N SER A 101 -18.25 15.65 23.18
CA SER A 101 -19.39 16.50 23.59
C SER A 101 -20.74 15.98 23.06
N ASP A 102 -20.79 15.47 21.81
CA ASP A 102 -22.01 14.91 21.23
C ASP A 102 -21.71 13.93 20.09
N LYS A 103 -21.54 12.66 20.44
CA LYS A 103 -21.29 11.56 19.50
C LYS A 103 -22.39 11.33 18.47
N ARG A 104 -23.61 11.81 18.72
CA ARG A 104 -24.75 11.65 17.80
C ARG A 104 -24.76 12.75 16.74
N ARG A 105 -24.27 13.94 17.09
CA ARG A 105 -24.27 15.12 16.23
C ARG A 105 -23.20 15.07 15.14
N TRP A 106 -22.05 14.43 15.39
CA TRP A 106 -20.87 14.54 14.56
C TRP A 106 -20.42 13.22 13.91
N ARG A 107 -19.94 13.33 12.69
CA ARG A 107 -19.19 12.30 11.95
C ARG A 107 -17.96 12.97 11.37
N PHE A 108 -16.79 12.64 11.88
CA PHE A 108 -15.54 13.21 11.39
C PHE A 108 -14.83 12.23 10.47
N VAL A 109 -14.30 12.77 9.36
CA VAL A 109 -13.44 12.04 8.42
C VAL A 109 -12.18 12.86 8.21
N LEU A 110 -11.08 12.41 8.80
CA LEU A 110 -9.77 13.03 8.68
C LEU A 110 -8.94 12.28 7.66
N CYS A 111 -8.23 12.98 6.78
CA CYS A 111 -7.44 12.40 5.71
C CYS A 111 -6.00 12.91 5.80
N GLY A 112 -5.03 12.00 5.57
CA GLY A 112 -3.63 12.38 5.63
C GLY A 112 -2.70 11.48 4.81
N SER A 113 -1.58 12.05 4.38
CA SER A 113 -0.50 11.34 3.66
C SER A 113 0.64 10.89 4.58
N SER A 114 0.64 11.28 5.85
CA SER A 114 1.67 10.91 6.83
C SER A 114 1.03 10.54 8.17
N SER A 115 1.37 9.36 8.68
CA SER A 115 1.00 8.96 10.05
C SER A 115 1.99 9.49 11.09
N ARG A 116 3.20 9.83 10.65
CA ARG A 116 4.30 10.21 11.52
C ARG A 116 4.07 11.55 12.21
N LYS A 117 3.67 12.59 11.46
CA LYS A 117 3.40 13.91 12.04
C LYS A 117 2.43 13.80 13.21
N LEU A 118 1.43 12.97 13.05
CA LEU A 118 0.42 12.75 14.09
C LEU A 118 1.01 12.06 15.33
N ARG A 119 1.96 11.13 15.16
CA ARG A 119 2.63 10.47 16.30
C ARG A 119 3.62 11.40 17.01
N ILE A 120 4.40 12.22 16.26
CA ILE A 120 5.45 13.08 16.82
C ILE A 120 4.86 14.28 17.54
N THR A 121 3.79 14.86 17.01
CA THR A 121 3.15 16.03 17.62
C THR A 121 2.31 15.68 18.83
N GLY A 122 2.31 14.41 19.27
CA GLY A 122 1.47 13.94 20.36
C GLY A 122 -0.02 13.96 20.02
N ALA A 123 -0.36 14.20 18.74
CA ALA A 123 -1.74 14.14 18.30
C ALA A 123 -2.28 12.74 18.64
N ASN A 124 -3.19 12.71 19.57
CA ASN A 124 -3.85 11.50 20.00
C ASN A 124 -4.70 11.00 18.83
N LEU A 125 -4.33 9.85 18.21
CA LEU A 125 -5.12 9.22 17.14
C LEU A 125 -6.50 8.74 17.61
N LEU A 126 -6.98 9.33 18.71
CA LEU A 126 -8.31 9.12 19.30
C LEU A 126 -8.55 7.63 19.64
N PRO A 127 -7.72 7.01 20.52
CA PRO A 127 -7.85 5.61 20.87
C PRO A 127 -9.26 5.32 21.42
N GLY A 128 -9.85 4.24 20.93
CA GLY A 128 -11.23 3.86 21.28
C GLY A 128 -12.34 4.70 20.62
N ARG A 129 -11.99 5.75 19.87
CA ARG A 129 -12.92 6.65 19.17
C ARG A 129 -12.75 6.66 17.67
N SER A 130 -11.61 6.18 17.16
CA SER A 130 -11.27 6.24 15.75
C SER A 130 -11.27 4.88 15.06
N MET A 131 -11.61 4.90 13.78
CA MET A 131 -11.43 3.82 12.82
C MET A 131 -10.41 4.23 11.77
N ILE A 132 -9.34 3.46 11.63
CA ILE A 132 -8.28 3.71 10.65
C ILE A 132 -8.55 2.97 9.37
N HIS A 133 -8.46 3.69 8.26
CA HIS A 133 -8.58 3.18 6.90
C HIS A 133 -7.30 3.48 6.12
N HIS A 134 -6.95 2.62 5.18
CA HIS A 134 -5.82 2.83 4.28
C HIS A 134 -6.28 2.79 2.84
N LEU A 135 -5.75 3.68 2.01
CA LEU A 135 -5.96 3.67 0.56
C LEU A 135 -4.61 3.49 -0.14
N PHE A 136 -4.51 2.38 -0.88
CA PHE A 136 -3.31 2.01 -1.63
C PHE A 136 -3.43 2.39 -3.12
N PRO A 137 -2.36 2.30 -3.93
CA PRO A 137 -2.45 2.30 -5.39
C PRO A 137 -3.43 1.23 -5.87
N LEU A 138 -3.85 1.30 -7.12
CA LEU A 138 -4.85 0.40 -7.68
C LEU A 138 -4.50 -1.06 -7.48
N THR A 139 -5.52 -1.86 -7.15
CA THR A 139 -5.42 -3.32 -7.12
C THR A 139 -5.77 -3.91 -8.49
N LEU A 140 -5.49 -5.20 -8.67
CA LEU A 140 -5.87 -5.92 -9.87
C LEU A 140 -7.41 -5.89 -10.10
N ALA A 141 -8.21 -5.88 -9.03
CA ALA A 141 -9.67 -5.74 -9.15
C ALA A 141 -10.10 -4.35 -9.64
N GLU A 142 -9.36 -3.30 -9.29
CA GLU A 142 -9.64 -1.91 -9.70
C GLU A 142 -9.14 -1.58 -11.10
N ARG A 143 -8.08 -2.26 -11.54
CA ARG A 143 -7.49 -2.13 -12.88
C ARG A 143 -7.25 -3.53 -13.44
N PRO A 144 -8.24 -4.14 -14.12
CA PRO A 144 -8.17 -5.53 -14.57
C PRO A 144 -7.11 -5.74 -15.64
N ALA A 145 -6.74 -7.00 -15.86
CA ALA A 145 -5.96 -7.42 -17.01
C ALA A 145 -6.87 -7.54 -18.25
N PRO A 146 -6.35 -7.32 -19.47
CA PRO A 146 -7.12 -7.52 -20.70
C PRO A 146 -7.64 -8.96 -20.83
N GLU A 147 -6.87 -9.93 -20.32
CA GLU A 147 -7.18 -11.36 -20.35
C GLU A 147 -8.28 -11.78 -19.35
N ALA A 148 -8.66 -10.88 -18.46
CA ALA A 148 -9.63 -11.17 -17.38
C ALA A 148 -11.09 -11.27 -17.85
N ASP A 149 -11.39 -11.00 -19.11
CA ASP A 149 -12.75 -11.07 -19.69
C ASP A 149 -13.29 -12.50 -19.84
N GLY A 150 -12.46 -13.52 -19.58
CA GLY A 150 -12.88 -14.93 -19.51
C GLY A 150 -13.30 -15.32 -18.09
N ILE A 151 -14.43 -16.06 -17.97
CA ILE A 151 -14.98 -16.53 -16.68
C ILE A 151 -14.14 -17.69 -16.12
N ILE A 152 -12.86 -17.45 -15.80
CA ILE A 152 -12.07 -18.44 -15.08
C ILE A 152 -12.05 -18.04 -13.61
N LYS A 153 -12.58 -18.92 -12.75
CA LYS A 153 -12.54 -18.70 -11.30
C LYS A 153 -11.15 -19.02 -10.76
N PRO A 154 -10.69 -18.27 -9.73
CA PRO A 154 -9.49 -18.65 -8.99
C PRO A 154 -9.62 -20.07 -8.44
N HIS A 155 -8.50 -20.76 -8.28
CA HIS A 155 -8.48 -22.07 -7.66
C HIS A 155 -9.07 -22.01 -6.23
N LYS A 156 -9.90 -23.01 -5.86
CA LYS A 156 -10.62 -23.04 -4.58
C LYS A 156 -9.70 -22.89 -3.34
N GLU A 157 -8.46 -23.37 -3.45
CA GLU A 157 -7.46 -23.29 -2.39
C GLU A 157 -6.65 -21.97 -2.41
N TRP A 158 -6.85 -21.12 -3.43
CA TRP A 158 -6.21 -19.80 -3.47
C TRP A 158 -6.68 -18.96 -2.28
N PRO A 159 -5.76 -18.27 -1.54
CA PRO A 159 -6.12 -17.59 -0.31
C PRO A 159 -7.14 -16.45 -0.48
N PHE A 160 -7.30 -15.96 -1.70
CA PHE A 160 -8.24 -14.91 -2.07
C PHE A 160 -9.40 -15.38 -2.97
N SER A 161 -9.66 -16.72 -3.02
CA SER A 161 -10.73 -17.29 -3.85
C SER A 161 -12.13 -16.86 -3.42
N LYS A 162 -12.33 -16.62 -2.11
CA LYS A 162 -13.60 -16.13 -1.56
C LYS A 162 -13.64 -14.60 -1.64
N GLY A 163 -14.61 -14.07 -2.38
CA GLY A 163 -14.86 -12.64 -2.44
C GLY A 163 -14.08 -11.93 -3.54
N ARG A 164 -14.16 -12.42 -4.79
CA ARG A 164 -13.74 -11.61 -5.93
C ARG A 164 -14.56 -10.31 -5.93
N ILE A 165 -13.89 -9.22 -5.57
CA ILE A 165 -14.51 -7.90 -5.48
C ILE A 165 -14.72 -7.42 -6.91
N GLN A 166 -16.00 -7.27 -7.30
CA GLN A 166 -16.33 -6.57 -8.54
C GLN A 166 -16.35 -5.08 -8.26
N VAL A 167 -15.56 -4.36 -9.04
CA VAL A 167 -15.50 -2.90 -8.98
C VAL A 167 -16.36 -2.36 -10.11
N GLU A 168 -17.39 -1.59 -9.77
CA GLU A 168 -18.15 -0.87 -10.80
C GLU A 168 -17.24 0.14 -11.52
N LYS A 169 -17.26 0.14 -12.86
CA LYS A 169 -16.44 1.03 -13.69
C LYS A 169 -14.94 0.98 -13.31
N PRO A 170 -14.27 -0.15 -13.53
CA PRO A 170 -12.85 -0.28 -13.24
C PRO A 170 -12.02 0.70 -14.08
N PHE A 171 -10.77 0.91 -13.67
CA PHE A 171 -9.78 1.63 -14.47
C PHE A 171 -9.50 0.87 -15.77
N PRO A 172 -8.95 1.56 -16.82
CA PRO A 172 -8.63 0.91 -18.08
C PRO A 172 -7.75 -0.32 -17.88
N ALA A 173 -8.15 -1.44 -18.46
CA ALA A 173 -7.39 -2.68 -18.42
C ALA A 173 -5.97 -2.49 -18.96
N THR A 174 -5.01 -3.22 -18.41
CA THR A 174 -3.62 -3.11 -18.85
C THR A 174 -2.86 -4.42 -18.63
N GLY A 175 -1.91 -4.71 -19.53
CA GLY A 175 -1.03 -5.88 -19.45
C GLY A 175 0.00 -5.76 -18.33
N ILE A 176 0.68 -6.87 -18.05
CA ILE A 176 1.63 -6.95 -16.93
C ILE A 176 2.84 -6.03 -17.13
N GLU A 177 3.37 -5.91 -18.34
CA GLU A 177 4.56 -5.12 -18.63
C GLU A 177 4.37 -3.63 -18.29
N ASP A 178 3.20 -3.05 -18.63
CA ASP A 178 2.88 -1.66 -18.29
C ASP A 178 2.73 -1.47 -16.77
N ARG A 179 2.27 -2.49 -16.03
CA ARG A 179 2.21 -2.49 -14.56
C ARG A 179 3.61 -2.52 -13.95
N LEU A 180 4.49 -3.38 -14.48
CA LEU A 180 5.88 -3.47 -14.03
C LEU A 180 6.64 -2.16 -14.30
N LEU A 181 6.32 -1.47 -15.40
CA LEU A 181 6.98 -0.24 -15.79
C LEU A 181 6.47 0.99 -15.08
N PHE A 182 5.15 1.19 -15.06
CA PHE A 182 4.50 2.44 -14.64
C PHE A 182 3.75 2.35 -13.31
N GLY A 183 3.65 1.16 -12.71
CA GLY A 183 2.92 0.96 -11.45
C GLY A 183 1.42 1.15 -11.55
N GLU A 184 0.82 1.41 -10.39
CA GLU A 184 -0.63 1.38 -10.19
C GLU A 184 -1.18 2.68 -9.55
N LEU A 185 -0.45 3.80 -9.63
CA LEU A 185 -1.01 5.09 -9.19
C LEU A 185 -2.18 5.49 -10.10
N PRO A 186 -3.36 5.87 -9.55
CA PRO A 186 -4.53 6.22 -10.33
C PRO A 186 -4.30 7.28 -11.40
N GLY A 187 -3.57 8.34 -11.06
CA GLY A 187 -3.23 9.41 -12.01
C GLY A 187 -2.37 8.93 -13.18
N ILE A 188 -1.43 8.03 -12.91
CA ILE A 188 -0.57 7.41 -13.92
C ILE A 188 -1.37 6.43 -14.79
N ALA A 189 -2.26 5.65 -14.19
CA ALA A 189 -3.08 4.67 -14.90
C ALA A 189 -3.95 5.29 -16.01
N ILE A 190 -4.50 6.50 -15.76
CA ILE A 190 -5.35 7.22 -16.72
C ILE A 190 -4.58 8.19 -17.63
N ALA A 191 -3.32 8.49 -17.33
CA ALA A 191 -2.51 9.40 -18.15
C ALA A 191 -2.17 8.77 -19.51
N PRO A 192 -2.02 9.59 -20.56
CA PRO A 192 -1.50 9.14 -21.84
C PRO A 192 -0.12 8.45 -21.65
N ARG A 193 0.10 7.31 -22.30
CA ARG A 193 1.31 6.49 -22.09
C ARG A 193 2.61 7.31 -22.24
N LYS A 194 2.66 8.23 -23.20
CA LYS A 194 3.82 9.10 -23.46
C LYS A 194 4.17 10.03 -22.29
N GLN A 195 3.21 10.36 -21.42
CA GLN A 195 3.40 11.28 -20.29
C GLN A 195 3.74 10.56 -18.99
N ARG A 196 3.46 9.24 -18.86
CA ARG A 196 3.59 8.49 -17.62
C ARG A 196 4.98 8.55 -17.02
N ALA A 197 6.02 8.38 -17.85
CA ALA A 197 7.42 8.45 -17.41
C ALA A 197 7.77 9.82 -16.80
N GLN A 198 7.36 10.90 -17.45
CA GLN A 198 7.61 12.26 -16.94
C GLN A 198 6.84 12.51 -15.63
N LEU A 199 5.58 12.09 -15.55
CA LEU A 199 4.77 12.23 -14.33
C LEU A 199 5.36 11.46 -13.15
N LEU A 200 5.88 10.24 -13.37
CA LEU A 200 6.54 9.44 -12.35
C LEU A 200 7.86 10.08 -11.88
N ARG A 201 8.68 10.61 -12.79
CA ARG A 201 9.89 11.35 -12.42
C ARG A 201 9.55 12.59 -11.59
N THR A 202 8.54 13.35 -11.99
CA THR A 202 8.06 14.50 -11.21
C THR A 202 7.57 14.07 -9.84
N TYR A 203 6.83 12.95 -9.75
CA TYR A 203 6.40 12.40 -8.47
C TYR A 203 7.59 12.06 -7.57
N SER A 204 8.57 11.34 -8.09
CA SER A 204 9.74 10.89 -7.31
C SER A 204 10.63 12.07 -6.87
N LEU A 205 10.94 13.02 -7.78
CA LEU A 205 11.87 14.11 -7.48
C LEU A 205 11.23 15.24 -6.68
N VAL A 206 9.98 15.62 -7.00
CA VAL A 206 9.34 16.79 -6.41
C VAL A 206 8.53 16.43 -5.18
N TYR A 207 7.60 15.47 -5.30
CA TYR A 207 6.69 15.17 -4.19
C TYR A 207 7.36 14.42 -3.04
N LEU A 208 8.24 13.48 -3.33
CA LEU A 208 9.01 12.79 -2.29
C LEU A 208 9.91 13.77 -1.55
N GLU A 209 10.64 14.61 -2.29
CA GLU A 209 11.52 15.61 -1.70
C GLU A 209 10.74 16.59 -0.82
N GLU A 210 9.63 17.14 -1.31
CA GLU A 210 8.82 18.09 -0.57
C GLU A 210 8.24 17.47 0.72
N GLU A 211 7.72 16.23 0.66
CA GLU A 211 7.18 15.54 1.81
C GLU A 211 8.26 15.26 2.86
N LEU A 212 9.41 14.76 2.43
CA LEU A 212 10.52 14.42 3.30
C LEU A 212 11.16 15.66 3.95
N ARG A 213 11.30 16.75 3.22
CA ARG A 213 11.77 18.03 3.77
C ARG A 213 10.80 18.60 4.80
N ARG A 214 9.49 18.45 4.59
CA ARG A 214 8.46 18.87 5.55
C ARG A 214 8.50 18.07 6.86
N GLU A 215 9.02 16.85 6.84
CA GLU A 215 9.16 16.03 8.05
C GLU A 215 10.36 16.45 8.93
N ALA A 216 11.18 17.42 8.48
CA ALA A 216 12.31 18.02 9.21
C ALA A 216 13.37 17.02 9.72
N LEU A 217 13.41 15.78 9.21
CA LEU A 217 14.31 14.71 9.67
C LEU A 217 15.53 14.53 8.80
N VAL A 218 15.43 14.96 7.56
CA VAL A 218 16.50 14.81 6.59
C VAL A 218 17.33 16.10 6.65
N LYS A 219 18.39 16.09 7.47
CA LYS A 219 19.35 17.20 7.56
C LYS A 219 20.31 17.21 6.37
N ASP A 220 20.73 16.02 5.91
CA ASP A 220 21.60 15.82 4.75
C ASP A 220 20.77 15.29 3.58
N TRP A 221 20.28 16.21 2.76
CA TRP A 221 19.48 15.86 1.59
C TRP A 221 20.26 15.06 0.54
N PRO A 222 21.51 15.42 0.18
CA PRO A 222 22.31 14.62 -0.75
C PRO A 222 22.50 13.17 -0.30
N ALA A 223 22.78 12.93 0.97
CA ALA A 223 22.91 11.57 1.52
C ALA A 223 21.56 10.82 1.46
N PHE A 224 20.45 11.49 1.79
CA PHE A 224 19.13 10.90 1.69
C PHE A 224 18.75 10.55 0.24
N ALA A 225 19.07 11.41 -0.72
CA ALA A 225 18.80 11.14 -2.14
C ALA A 225 19.59 9.90 -2.62
N ARG A 226 20.86 9.76 -2.22
CA ARG A 226 21.64 8.53 -2.48
C ARG A 226 20.98 7.30 -1.83
N PHE A 227 20.61 7.40 -0.56
CA PHE A 227 19.88 6.34 0.14
C PHE A 227 18.61 5.95 -0.61
N LEU A 228 17.77 6.91 -1.01
CA LEU A 228 16.50 6.65 -1.70
C LEU A 228 16.72 5.89 -3.01
N LYS A 229 17.72 6.27 -3.78
CA LYS A 229 18.10 5.57 -5.02
C LYS A 229 18.55 4.14 -4.74
N LEU A 230 19.41 3.93 -3.74
CA LEU A 230 19.87 2.60 -3.32
C LEU A 230 18.72 1.75 -2.78
N ALA A 231 17.87 2.29 -1.92
CA ALA A 231 16.70 1.60 -1.40
C ALA A 231 15.72 1.18 -2.52
N ALA A 232 15.61 1.98 -3.58
CA ALA A 232 14.79 1.66 -4.74
C ALA A 232 15.44 0.56 -5.62
N LEU A 233 16.75 0.58 -5.80
CA LEU A 233 17.49 -0.46 -6.51
C LEU A 233 17.41 -1.81 -5.77
N GLU A 234 17.57 -1.78 -4.44
CA GLU A 234 17.52 -2.96 -3.57
C GLU A 234 16.10 -3.40 -3.17
N SER A 235 15.06 -2.68 -3.62
CA SER A 235 13.68 -3.02 -3.30
C SER A 235 13.34 -4.45 -3.68
N GLY A 236 12.70 -5.19 -2.76
CA GLY A 236 12.36 -6.61 -2.91
C GLY A 236 13.48 -7.57 -2.49
N ASN A 237 14.72 -7.11 -2.37
CA ASN A 237 15.84 -7.90 -1.86
C ASN A 237 15.91 -7.87 -0.32
N MET A 238 16.67 -8.81 0.26
CA MET A 238 17.02 -8.75 1.69
C MET A 238 17.81 -7.47 1.96
N THR A 239 17.32 -6.64 2.86
CA THR A 239 17.88 -5.30 3.10
C THR A 239 19.29 -5.38 3.68
N ASN A 240 20.31 -4.93 2.94
CA ASN A 240 21.68 -4.82 3.41
C ASN A 240 21.94 -3.42 4.01
N TYR A 241 21.58 -3.23 5.28
CA TYR A 241 21.74 -1.95 5.96
C TYR A 241 23.18 -1.41 5.95
N THR A 242 24.17 -2.30 6.09
CA THR A 242 25.61 -1.92 6.13
C THR A 242 26.10 -1.48 4.76
N GLY A 243 25.76 -2.23 3.70
CA GLY A 243 26.11 -1.86 2.32
C GLY A 243 25.53 -0.50 1.95
N ILE A 244 24.24 -0.32 2.18
CA ILE A 244 23.54 0.94 1.90
C ILE A 244 24.13 2.10 2.73
N ALA A 245 24.49 1.88 3.98
CA ALA A 245 25.09 2.90 4.83
C ALA A 245 26.43 3.39 4.26
N ASN A 246 27.30 2.47 3.86
CA ASN A 246 28.59 2.77 3.24
C ASN A 246 28.42 3.57 1.92
N GLU A 247 27.54 3.10 1.03
CA GLU A 247 27.33 3.74 -0.28
C GLU A 247 26.62 5.10 -0.16
N ALA A 248 25.67 5.24 0.78
CA ALA A 248 24.98 6.51 1.01
C ALA A 248 25.82 7.52 1.81
N GLY A 249 26.91 7.08 2.45
CA GLY A 249 27.77 7.92 3.28
C GLY A 249 27.12 8.31 4.61
N VAL A 250 26.37 7.41 5.24
CA VAL A 250 25.66 7.63 6.51
C VAL A 250 25.85 6.46 7.46
N SER A 251 25.46 6.60 8.73
CA SER A 251 25.51 5.50 9.69
C SER A 251 24.38 4.48 9.46
N VAL A 252 24.59 3.21 9.89
CA VAL A 252 23.57 2.16 9.86
C VAL A 252 22.28 2.56 10.62
N PRO A 253 22.33 3.17 11.81
CA PRO A 253 21.15 3.70 12.48
C PRO A 253 20.38 4.73 11.63
N THR A 254 21.10 5.59 10.90
CA THR A 254 20.50 6.57 10.00
C THR A 254 19.75 5.88 8.86
N VAL A 255 20.32 4.84 8.23
CA VAL A 255 19.65 4.05 7.20
C VAL A 255 18.35 3.43 7.72
N LYS A 256 18.38 2.83 8.91
CA LYS A 256 17.18 2.28 9.57
C LYS A 256 16.10 3.35 9.78
N THR A 257 16.52 4.53 10.25
CA THR A 257 15.60 5.68 10.41
C THR A 257 15.00 6.12 9.08
N TYR A 258 15.78 6.12 8.01
CA TYR A 258 15.31 6.47 6.67
C TYR A 258 14.29 5.45 6.12
N TYR A 259 14.52 4.14 6.31
CA TYR A 259 13.53 3.12 5.96
C TYR A 259 12.24 3.29 6.76
N GLN A 260 12.34 3.52 8.08
CA GLN A 260 11.18 3.78 8.93
C GLN A 260 10.40 5.02 8.45
N LEU A 261 11.12 6.06 8.00
CA LEU A 261 10.50 7.25 7.44
C LEU A 261 9.71 6.93 6.16
N LEU A 262 10.26 6.11 5.26
CA LEU A 262 9.52 5.67 4.06
C LEU A 262 8.26 4.89 4.42
N GLU A 263 8.31 4.02 5.42
CA GLU A 263 7.13 3.28 5.91
C GLU A 263 6.08 4.21 6.55
N ASP A 264 6.50 5.15 7.37
CA ASP A 264 5.61 6.13 8.02
C ASP A 264 4.91 7.07 7.02
N LEU A 265 5.52 7.30 5.86
CA LEU A 265 4.96 8.04 4.73
C LEU A 265 4.18 7.15 3.74
N PHE A 266 3.99 5.89 4.06
CA PHE A 266 3.34 4.90 3.18
C PHE A 266 4.01 4.71 1.82
N MET A 267 5.33 5.01 1.74
CA MET A 267 6.12 4.87 0.52
C MET A 267 6.68 3.46 0.32
N GLY A 268 6.56 2.61 1.34
CA GLY A 268 6.97 1.22 1.30
C GLY A 268 6.53 0.45 2.54
N PHE A 269 6.92 -0.80 2.56
CA PHE A 269 6.65 -1.74 3.65
C PHE A 269 7.71 -2.83 3.68
N THR A 270 7.90 -3.43 4.84
CA THR A 270 8.83 -4.55 5.01
C THR A 270 8.10 -5.87 5.08
N VAL A 271 8.52 -6.83 4.26
CA VAL A 271 8.13 -8.24 4.31
C VAL A 271 9.12 -8.96 5.22
N SER A 272 8.66 -9.51 6.33
CA SER A 272 9.50 -10.26 7.28
C SER A 272 9.75 -11.69 6.83
N ALA A 273 10.88 -12.26 7.25
CA ALA A 273 11.12 -13.68 7.03
C ALA A 273 10.11 -14.53 7.82
N PHE A 274 9.65 -15.62 7.20
CA PHE A 274 8.84 -16.63 7.88
C PHE A 274 9.68 -17.37 8.92
N SER A 275 9.14 -17.53 10.10
CA SER A 275 9.74 -18.31 11.17
C SER A 275 8.65 -18.98 12.00
N GLY A 276 8.89 -20.20 12.46
CA GLY A 276 8.01 -20.90 13.39
C GLY A 276 7.86 -20.18 14.74
N SER A 277 8.68 -19.15 15.02
CA SER A 277 8.58 -18.28 16.19
C SER A 277 8.36 -16.83 15.78
N PRO A 278 7.28 -16.17 16.23
CA PRO A 278 7.04 -14.75 15.93
C PRO A 278 8.23 -13.84 16.32
N ARG A 279 8.89 -14.13 17.45
CA ARG A 279 10.07 -13.37 17.91
C ARG A 279 11.24 -13.46 16.92
N LYS A 280 11.52 -14.64 16.38
CA LYS A 280 12.59 -14.84 15.39
C LYS A 280 12.26 -14.15 14.08
N SER A 281 11.00 -14.15 13.67
CA SER A 281 10.54 -13.44 12.47
C SER A 281 10.80 -11.93 12.59
N VAL A 282 10.49 -11.32 13.73
CA VAL A 282 10.73 -9.88 13.99
C VAL A 282 12.23 -9.54 14.01
N LEU A 283 13.08 -10.45 14.49
CA LEU A 283 14.53 -10.23 14.59
C LEU A 283 15.29 -10.53 13.29
N SER A 284 14.64 -11.10 12.30
CA SER A 284 15.25 -11.41 10.99
C SER A 284 15.33 -10.17 10.10
N THR A 285 16.28 -10.15 9.18
CA THR A 285 16.36 -9.10 8.16
C THR A 285 15.13 -9.19 7.25
N GLY A 286 14.43 -8.09 7.04
CA GLY A 286 13.28 -8.01 6.15
C GLY A 286 13.67 -7.70 4.70
N ARG A 287 12.70 -7.84 3.80
CA ARG A 287 12.75 -7.33 2.41
C ARG A 287 11.91 -6.06 2.35
N PHE A 288 12.55 -4.91 2.12
CA PHE A 288 11.80 -3.68 1.92
C PHE A 288 11.27 -3.61 0.50
N CYS A 289 9.99 -3.29 0.35
CA CYS A 289 9.34 -3.10 -0.94
C CYS A 289 8.73 -1.70 -1.01
N PHE A 290 8.94 -0.99 -2.12
CA PHE A 290 8.16 0.21 -2.40
C PHE A 290 6.69 -0.13 -2.60
N PHE A 291 5.81 0.81 -2.25
CA PHE A 291 4.35 0.65 -2.35
C PHE A 291 3.82 0.60 -3.80
N ASP A 292 4.65 1.03 -4.76
CA ASP A 292 4.31 1.10 -6.19
C ASP A 292 5.58 0.96 -7.05
N LEU A 293 5.53 0.12 -8.09
CA LEU A 293 6.68 -0.14 -8.95
C LEU A 293 7.06 1.05 -9.83
N GLY A 294 6.11 1.81 -10.32
CA GLY A 294 6.40 3.00 -11.12
C GLY A 294 7.19 4.04 -10.32
N VAL A 295 6.79 4.23 -9.06
CA VAL A 295 7.51 5.11 -8.12
C VAL A 295 8.90 4.55 -7.80
N ARG A 296 9.01 3.24 -7.55
CA ARG A 296 10.30 2.54 -7.34
C ARG A 296 11.24 2.73 -8.52
N ASN A 297 10.77 2.51 -9.73
CA ASN A 297 11.58 2.63 -10.94
C ASN A 297 12.07 4.07 -11.16
N ALA A 298 11.21 5.06 -10.91
CA ALA A 298 11.57 6.47 -10.98
C ALA A 298 12.55 6.89 -9.87
N ALA A 299 12.38 6.40 -8.63
CA ALA A 299 13.27 6.67 -7.50
C ALA A 299 14.66 6.03 -7.70
N ALA A 300 14.74 4.87 -8.37
CA ALA A 300 15.97 4.22 -8.76
C ALA A 300 16.67 4.91 -9.95
N ASP A 301 16.04 5.94 -10.53
CA ASP A 301 16.54 6.67 -11.71
C ASP A 301 16.76 5.72 -12.93
N LEU A 302 15.88 4.73 -13.06
CA LEU A 302 15.95 3.78 -14.17
C LEU A 302 15.33 4.36 -15.45
N PRO A 303 15.79 3.92 -16.63
CA PRO A 303 15.12 4.27 -17.87
C PRO A 303 13.71 3.65 -17.89
N LEU A 304 12.67 4.48 -17.87
CA LEU A 304 11.28 4.01 -17.88
C LEU A 304 10.88 3.59 -19.31
N SER A 305 11.50 2.53 -19.81
CA SER A 305 11.31 1.95 -21.14
C SER A 305 10.99 0.45 -21.05
N MET A 306 10.39 -0.09 -22.11
CA MET A 306 10.09 -1.53 -22.18
C MET A 306 11.35 -2.40 -22.15
N ASP A 307 12.49 -1.88 -22.56
CA ASP A 307 13.75 -2.61 -22.55
C ASP A 307 14.21 -2.89 -21.11
N MET A 308 13.98 -1.96 -20.17
CA MET A 308 14.20 -2.20 -18.73
C MET A 308 13.40 -3.41 -18.24
N VAL A 309 12.12 -3.49 -18.60
CA VAL A 309 11.26 -4.61 -18.19
C VAL A 309 11.75 -5.92 -18.81
N ARG A 310 12.18 -5.90 -20.07
CA ARG A 310 12.71 -7.09 -20.77
C ARG A 310 14.02 -7.59 -20.16
N THR A 311 14.85 -6.70 -19.65
CA THR A 311 16.15 -7.04 -19.07
C THR A 311 16.04 -7.74 -17.72
N VAL A 312 15.12 -7.29 -16.86
CA VAL A 312 14.97 -7.81 -15.49
C VAL A 312 13.51 -8.09 -15.11
N PRO A 313 12.78 -8.86 -15.91
CA PRO A 313 11.34 -9.03 -15.70
C PRO A 313 11.02 -9.81 -14.43
N GLY A 314 11.79 -10.82 -14.05
CA GLY A 314 11.56 -11.71 -12.91
C GLY A 314 11.48 -10.94 -11.59
N PRO A 315 12.51 -10.20 -11.17
CA PRO A 315 12.49 -9.40 -9.94
C PRO A 315 11.38 -8.35 -9.91
N LEU A 316 11.05 -7.71 -11.03
CA LEU A 316 9.95 -6.75 -11.12
C LEU A 316 8.59 -7.44 -10.93
N PHE A 317 8.44 -8.62 -11.53
CA PHE A 317 7.22 -9.40 -11.40
C PHE A 317 7.01 -9.93 -9.98
N GLU A 318 8.06 -10.43 -9.33
CA GLU A 318 8.01 -10.85 -7.92
C GLU A 318 7.59 -9.68 -7.01
N GLN A 319 8.17 -8.50 -7.21
CA GLN A 319 7.77 -7.32 -6.44
C GLN A 319 6.32 -6.91 -6.72
N TRP A 320 5.85 -6.96 -7.97
CA TRP A 320 4.48 -6.63 -8.30
C TRP A 320 3.50 -7.59 -7.61
N VAL A 321 3.75 -8.89 -7.64
CA VAL A 321 2.97 -9.91 -6.93
C VAL A 321 2.98 -9.65 -5.43
N THR A 322 4.16 -9.35 -4.87
CA THR A 322 4.33 -9.02 -3.44
C THR A 322 3.46 -7.82 -3.03
N ILE A 323 3.51 -6.72 -3.80
CA ILE A 323 2.73 -5.50 -3.56
C ILE A 323 1.23 -5.79 -3.67
N GLU A 324 0.81 -6.56 -4.68
CA GLU A 324 -0.61 -6.89 -4.86
C GLU A 324 -1.16 -7.72 -3.71
N LEU A 325 -0.44 -8.77 -3.28
CA LEU A 325 -0.84 -9.60 -2.14
C LEU A 325 -0.85 -8.81 -0.83
N TRP A 326 0.16 -7.96 -0.62
CA TRP A 326 0.23 -7.10 0.56
C TRP A 326 -0.98 -6.13 0.63
N LYS A 327 -1.34 -5.46 -0.47
CA LYS A 327 -2.53 -4.59 -0.53
C LYS A 327 -3.80 -5.35 -0.14
N ARG A 328 -3.98 -6.55 -0.68
CA ARG A 328 -5.16 -7.39 -0.41
C ARG A 328 -5.26 -7.79 1.06
N LEU A 329 -4.15 -8.21 1.69
CA LEU A 329 -4.12 -8.54 3.11
C LEU A 329 -4.44 -7.31 3.97
N ARG A 330 -3.92 -6.14 3.60
CA ARG A 330 -4.21 -4.88 4.30
C ARG A 330 -5.68 -4.46 4.19
N TYR A 331 -6.30 -4.62 3.02
CA TYR A 331 -7.73 -4.36 2.85
C TYR A 331 -8.60 -5.37 3.61
N ARG A 332 -8.20 -6.62 3.66
CA ARG A 332 -8.88 -7.63 4.50
C ARG A 332 -8.74 -7.38 6.00
N LYS A 333 -7.72 -6.60 6.40
CA LYS A 333 -7.33 -6.41 7.82
C LYS A 333 -7.03 -7.74 8.53
N GLU A 334 -6.59 -8.74 7.79
CA GLU A 334 -6.40 -10.11 8.25
C GLU A 334 -5.20 -10.73 7.53
N GLY A 335 -4.39 -11.49 8.30
CA GLY A 335 -3.26 -12.21 7.76
C GLY A 335 -1.98 -11.39 7.64
N SER A 336 -0.92 -12.07 7.21
CA SER A 336 0.42 -11.51 7.02
C SER A 336 1.11 -12.11 5.82
N LEU A 337 2.08 -11.39 5.26
CA LEU A 337 2.92 -11.79 4.15
C LEU A 337 4.36 -11.98 4.63
N HIS A 338 4.96 -13.09 4.26
CA HIS A 338 6.33 -13.45 4.62
C HIS A 338 7.07 -14.00 3.40
N TYR A 339 8.40 -14.08 3.50
CA TYR A 339 9.25 -14.87 2.60
C TYR A 339 10.00 -15.92 3.42
N LEU A 340 10.49 -16.98 2.80
CA LEU A 340 11.34 -17.96 3.45
C LEU A 340 12.68 -18.08 2.74
N ARG A 341 13.76 -18.01 3.50
CA ARG A 341 15.09 -18.39 3.06
C ARG A 341 15.82 -19.07 4.21
N THR A 342 16.16 -20.33 4.04
CA THR A 342 16.85 -21.12 5.06
C THR A 342 18.36 -21.22 4.76
N LYS A 343 19.14 -21.51 5.79
CA LYS A 343 20.58 -21.78 5.63
C LYS A 343 20.83 -23.00 4.74
N GLY A 344 19.89 -23.95 4.69
CA GLY A 344 19.94 -25.15 3.85
C GLY A 344 19.58 -24.91 2.38
N GLY A 345 19.36 -23.65 1.95
CA GLY A 345 19.08 -23.29 0.56
C GLY A 345 17.63 -23.45 0.13
N MET A 346 16.70 -23.79 1.02
CA MET A 346 15.28 -23.73 0.70
C MET A 346 14.84 -22.27 0.65
N GLU A 347 14.20 -21.87 -0.43
CA GLU A 347 13.66 -20.53 -0.64
C GLU A 347 12.21 -20.62 -1.14
N VAL A 348 11.31 -19.85 -0.51
CA VAL A 348 9.93 -19.64 -0.98
C VAL A 348 9.74 -18.13 -1.09
N ASP A 349 9.38 -17.68 -2.28
CA ASP A 349 9.30 -16.23 -2.56
C ASP A 349 8.33 -15.54 -1.61
N LEU A 350 7.13 -16.11 -1.43
CA LEU A 350 6.09 -15.54 -0.58
C LEU A 350 5.33 -16.64 0.18
N ILE A 351 4.93 -16.33 1.41
CA ILE A 351 4.04 -17.14 2.24
C ILE A 351 2.93 -16.24 2.74
N VAL A 352 1.70 -16.54 2.35
CA VAL A 352 0.51 -15.90 2.88
C VAL A 352 0.03 -16.68 4.10
N ALA A 353 0.00 -16.03 5.26
CA ALA A 353 -0.51 -16.61 6.50
C ALA A 353 -1.88 -15.99 6.84
N LEU A 354 -2.94 -16.82 6.86
CA LEU A 354 -4.31 -16.45 7.23
C LEU A 354 -4.77 -17.34 8.38
N GLY A 355 -4.80 -16.79 9.60
CA GLY A 355 -5.02 -17.58 10.80
C GLY A 355 -3.94 -18.66 10.94
N SER A 356 -4.35 -19.93 11.06
CA SER A 356 -3.43 -21.08 11.10
C SER A 356 -2.99 -21.58 9.72
N ARG A 357 -3.64 -21.13 8.65
CA ARG A 357 -3.38 -21.59 7.28
C ARG A 357 -2.21 -20.84 6.66
N LEU A 358 -1.28 -21.59 6.09
CA LEU A 358 -0.14 -21.09 5.32
C LEU A 358 -0.32 -21.46 3.84
N THR A 359 -0.08 -20.50 2.97
CA THR A 359 -0.09 -20.72 1.53
C THR A 359 1.25 -20.29 0.96
N PRO A 360 2.16 -21.22 0.61
CA PRO A 360 3.43 -20.91 -0.03
C PRO A 360 3.18 -20.58 -1.51
N ILE A 361 3.90 -19.57 -2.00
CA ILE A 361 3.75 -19.04 -3.36
C ILE A 361 5.13 -18.83 -3.95
N GLU A 362 5.35 -19.37 -5.13
CA GLU A 362 6.51 -19.11 -5.99
C GLU A 362 6.09 -18.16 -7.11
N VAL A 363 6.97 -17.27 -7.53
CA VAL A 363 6.69 -16.29 -8.59
C VAL A 363 7.67 -16.49 -9.74
N LYS A 364 7.17 -16.82 -10.92
CA LYS A 364 8.02 -17.12 -12.09
C LYS A 364 7.60 -16.34 -13.32
N TRP A 365 8.55 -15.62 -13.90
CA TRP A 365 8.35 -14.95 -15.19
C TRP A 365 8.43 -15.99 -16.34
N THR A 366 7.48 -16.90 -16.38
CA THR A 366 7.39 -17.96 -17.40
C THR A 366 5.95 -18.16 -17.83
N GLU A 367 5.74 -18.61 -19.04
CA GLU A 367 4.46 -19.08 -19.58
C GLU A 367 4.28 -20.59 -19.40
N ARG A 368 5.40 -21.30 -19.16
CA ARG A 368 5.44 -22.77 -19.06
C ARG A 368 6.12 -23.18 -17.76
N PRO A 369 5.40 -23.14 -16.64
CA PRO A 369 5.93 -23.58 -15.35
C PRO A 369 6.13 -25.09 -15.35
N THR A 370 7.16 -25.56 -14.64
CA THR A 370 7.59 -26.96 -14.57
C THR A 370 7.54 -27.50 -13.14
N SER A 371 7.71 -28.82 -12.99
CA SER A 371 7.81 -29.44 -11.67
C SER A 371 9.05 -28.99 -10.88
N GLN A 372 10.12 -28.55 -11.56
CA GLN A 372 11.30 -28.01 -10.92
C GLN A 372 11.00 -26.69 -10.20
N ASP A 373 10.11 -25.85 -10.75
CA ASP A 373 9.66 -24.61 -10.13
C ASP A 373 8.87 -24.86 -8.83
N ALA A 374 8.30 -26.07 -8.66
CA ALA A 374 7.54 -26.46 -7.48
C ALA A 374 8.40 -27.09 -6.36
N ARG A 375 9.71 -27.31 -6.57
CA ARG A 375 10.56 -28.08 -5.64
C ARG A 375 10.53 -27.54 -4.20
N HIS A 376 10.73 -26.25 -4.03
CA HIS A 376 10.75 -25.63 -2.70
C HIS A 376 9.35 -25.52 -2.10
N LEU A 377 8.31 -25.39 -2.93
CA LEU A 377 6.93 -25.47 -2.46
C LEU A 377 6.62 -26.85 -1.85
N HIS A 378 7.05 -27.95 -2.51
CA HIS A 378 6.87 -29.30 -1.97
C HIS A 378 7.59 -29.47 -0.63
N ALA A 379 8.87 -29.06 -0.54
CA ALA A 379 9.61 -29.11 0.71
C ALA A 379 8.89 -28.34 1.84
N PHE A 380 8.38 -27.15 1.54
CA PHE A 380 7.61 -26.36 2.51
C PHE A 380 6.31 -27.05 2.94
N LEU A 381 5.58 -27.66 2.01
CA LEU A 381 4.34 -28.40 2.28
C LEU A 381 4.58 -29.66 3.13
N ASP A 382 5.73 -30.32 2.93
CA ASP A 382 6.16 -31.48 3.72
C ASP A 382 6.58 -31.09 5.15
N ASP A 383 7.20 -29.92 5.31
CA ASP A 383 7.61 -29.37 6.62
C ASP A 383 6.41 -28.83 7.42
N HIS A 384 5.28 -28.53 6.76
CA HIS A 384 4.12 -27.90 7.40
C HIS A 384 2.78 -28.58 7.04
N PRO A 385 2.65 -29.92 7.18
CA PRO A 385 1.48 -30.68 6.68
C PRO A 385 0.14 -30.24 7.29
N ASP A 386 0.15 -29.84 8.57
CA ASP A 386 -1.08 -29.44 9.29
C ASP A 386 -1.53 -28.00 8.93
N LYS A 387 -0.66 -27.17 8.34
CA LYS A 387 -0.93 -25.75 8.10
C LYS A 387 -0.94 -25.38 6.63
N ALA A 388 -0.25 -26.13 5.78
CA ALA A 388 -0.09 -25.88 4.37
C ALA A 388 -0.48 -27.10 3.54
N SER A 389 -1.66 -27.08 2.96
CA SER A 389 -2.20 -28.17 2.13
C SER A 389 -1.89 -28.01 0.65
N HIS A 390 -1.67 -26.78 0.18
CA HIS A 390 -1.52 -26.47 -1.25
C HIS A 390 -0.62 -25.25 -1.47
N GLY A 391 0.20 -25.31 -2.51
CA GLY A 391 1.08 -24.22 -2.94
C GLY A 391 0.73 -23.73 -4.34
N PHE A 392 1.20 -22.53 -4.67
CA PHE A 392 0.92 -21.91 -5.97
C PHE A 392 2.18 -21.39 -6.64
N ILE A 393 2.22 -21.51 -7.98
CA ILE A 393 3.17 -20.79 -8.82
C ILE A 393 2.39 -19.69 -9.54
N VAL A 394 2.68 -18.44 -9.23
CA VAL A 394 2.12 -17.29 -9.97
C VAL A 394 3.01 -17.02 -11.17
N CYS A 395 2.45 -17.10 -12.38
CA CYS A 395 3.23 -16.99 -13.60
C CYS A 395 2.41 -16.37 -14.75
N ARG A 396 2.93 -16.41 -15.98
CA ARG A 396 2.29 -15.88 -17.19
C ARG A 396 1.57 -16.95 -18.01
N CYS A 397 1.24 -18.09 -17.44
CA CYS A 397 0.47 -19.13 -18.15
C CYS A 397 -0.93 -18.60 -18.52
N GLU A 398 -1.49 -19.12 -19.59
CA GLU A 398 -2.82 -18.71 -20.08
C GLU A 398 -3.97 -19.24 -19.22
N ARG A 399 -3.79 -20.36 -18.56
CA ARG A 399 -4.80 -21.04 -17.75
C ARG A 399 -4.18 -21.69 -16.52
N PRO A 400 -4.95 -21.89 -15.44
CA PRO A 400 -4.49 -22.68 -14.31
C PRO A 400 -4.05 -24.09 -14.74
N GLN A 401 -2.91 -24.54 -14.23
CA GLN A 401 -2.33 -25.85 -14.55
C GLN A 401 -1.93 -26.57 -13.26
N ALA A 402 -2.32 -27.84 -13.12
CA ALA A 402 -1.83 -28.67 -12.04
C ALA A 402 -0.38 -29.06 -12.34
N ILE A 403 0.55 -28.62 -11.50
CA ILE A 403 1.96 -29.02 -11.56
C ILE A 403 2.16 -30.33 -10.80
N SER A 404 1.40 -30.51 -9.73
CA SER A 404 1.28 -31.74 -8.96
C SER A 404 -0.08 -31.80 -8.26
N SER A 405 -0.33 -32.85 -7.45
CA SER A 405 -1.54 -32.95 -6.64
C SER A 405 -1.66 -31.81 -5.59
N ARG A 406 -0.54 -31.21 -5.18
CA ARG A 406 -0.49 -30.16 -4.15
C ARG A 406 0.01 -28.79 -4.64
N VAL A 407 0.34 -28.63 -5.92
CA VAL A 407 0.83 -27.38 -6.47
C VAL A 407 0.11 -27.06 -7.76
N THR A 408 -0.45 -25.85 -7.84
CA THR A 408 -1.13 -25.32 -9.02
C THR A 408 -0.43 -24.05 -9.52
N ALA A 409 -0.10 -24.00 -10.80
CA ALA A 409 0.30 -22.77 -11.46
C ALA A 409 -0.96 -21.96 -11.83
N ILE A 410 -0.95 -20.67 -11.53
CA ILE A 410 -2.05 -19.76 -11.84
C ILE A 410 -1.54 -18.55 -12.64
N PRO A 411 -2.33 -18.10 -13.63
CA PRO A 411 -2.05 -16.83 -14.28
C PRO A 411 -2.05 -15.68 -13.28
N TRP A 412 -1.13 -14.72 -13.45
CA TRP A 412 -1.03 -13.53 -12.59
C TRP A 412 -2.34 -12.72 -12.48
N TRP A 413 -3.17 -12.74 -13.51
CA TRP A 413 -4.43 -12.02 -13.57
C TRP A 413 -5.59 -12.75 -12.86
N LEU A 414 -5.36 -13.97 -12.39
CA LEU A 414 -6.30 -14.72 -11.55
C LEU A 414 -6.02 -14.61 -10.04
N MET A 415 -4.97 -13.91 -9.68
CA MET A 415 -4.67 -13.66 -8.26
C MET A 415 -5.85 -13.05 -7.52
#